data_a452a8282343ed3409e752e516b6603d
#
_entry.id   a452a8282343ed3409e752e516b6603d
#
_cell.length_a   1.000
_cell.length_b   1.000
_cell.length_c   1.000
_cell.angle_alpha   90.00
_cell.angle_beta   90.00
_cell.angle_gamma   90.00
#
_symmetry.space_group_name_H-M   'P 1'
#
loop_
_entity.id
_entity.type
_entity.pdbx_description
1 polymer ?
#
loop_
_entity_poly.entity_id
_entity_poly.type
_entity_poly.pdbx_seq_one_letter_code
_entity_poly.pdbx_strand_id
1 'polypeptide(L)'
;HISWRLPFALIAPMAVGDDNAQQLSTRTDNVDCSVFAPPAVPAGKRIRVQVFLHLEEQLSHVTERALRSDHRAVDLGTQTLTCPIRRGSEVDLELEGDGLHVEDALQSLVWRGRPESRSFVVRIPTDIADGHEFLPRVTVYLDGTPIGRITFSIACMSVIKAERVVSELRGRAAKRYKNIFFSYSTHDRAKVSVVARSYSLLEQEFFQDITNLESGERWEGTLLRKIEE
;
A
#
# COMPACT_ATOMS: atom_id res chain seq x y z
N HIS A 1 63.32 -53.04 5.13
CA HIS A 1 62.64 -51.71 5.13
C HIS A 1 61.20 -51.90 4.60
N ILE A 2 60.26 -51.96 5.52
CA ILE A 2 58.86 -52.07 5.20
C ILE A 2 58.27 -50.66 5.38
N SER A 3 57.85 -50.02 4.25
CA SER A 3 57.24 -48.70 4.24
C SER A 3 55.73 -48.87 4.22
N TRP A 4 55.06 -48.48 5.35
CA TRP A 4 53.61 -48.41 5.46
C TRP A 4 53.15 -47.06 4.91
N ARG A 5 52.51 -47.02 3.76
CA ARG A 5 51.72 -45.88 3.30
C ARG A 5 50.29 -46.01 3.78
N LEU A 6 49.85 -45.11 4.65
CA LEU A 6 48.42 -44.94 5.00
C LEU A 6 47.71 -44.24 3.85
N PRO A 7 46.50 -44.70 3.47
CA PRO A 7 45.72 -43.95 2.48
C PRO A 7 45.09 -42.71 3.14
N PHE A 8 45.39 -41.54 2.57
CA PHE A 8 44.66 -40.32 2.89
C PHE A 8 43.21 -40.49 2.43
N ALA A 9 42.28 -40.63 3.38
CA ALA A 9 40.87 -40.49 3.11
C ALA A 9 40.58 -38.99 2.78
N LEU A 10 40.21 -38.73 1.53
CA LEU A 10 39.65 -37.43 1.12
C LEU A 10 38.31 -37.26 1.81
N ILE A 11 38.28 -36.50 2.87
CA ILE A 11 37.01 -36.02 3.47
C ILE A 11 36.50 -34.94 2.49
N ALA A 12 35.52 -35.32 1.65
CA ALA A 12 34.77 -34.35 0.89
C ALA A 12 34.06 -33.36 1.86
N PRO A 13 34.12 -32.06 1.63
CA PRO A 13 33.31 -31.13 2.44
C PRO A 13 31.84 -31.47 2.23
N MET A 14 31.16 -31.87 3.30
CA MET A 14 29.69 -31.94 3.30
C MET A 14 29.20 -30.53 2.93
N ALA A 15 28.59 -30.42 1.78
CA ALA A 15 27.81 -29.25 1.43
C ALA A 15 26.67 -29.19 2.45
N VAL A 16 26.82 -28.27 3.43
CA VAL A 16 25.71 -27.83 4.27
C VAL A 16 24.73 -27.18 3.30
N GLY A 17 23.65 -27.91 3.02
CA GLY A 17 22.73 -27.60 1.97
C GLY A 17 22.05 -26.25 2.20
N ASP A 18 21.84 -25.58 1.08
CA ASP A 18 21.00 -24.41 0.86
C ASP A 18 19.49 -24.64 1.10
N ASP A 19 19.12 -25.58 1.97
CA ASP A 19 17.71 -25.87 2.27
C ASP A 19 16.95 -24.65 2.80
N ASN A 20 17.65 -23.73 3.46
CA ASN A 20 17.05 -22.53 4.02
C ASN A 20 16.74 -21.47 2.92
N ALA A 21 17.54 -21.41 1.87
CA ALA A 21 17.30 -20.51 0.74
C ALA A 21 16.16 -21.02 -0.15
N GLN A 22 16.05 -22.34 -0.35
CA GLN A 22 14.97 -22.97 -1.12
C GLN A 22 13.63 -22.93 -0.38
N GLN A 23 13.59 -23.07 0.95
CA GLN A 23 12.36 -22.93 1.74
C GLN A 23 11.81 -21.49 1.75
N LEU A 24 12.66 -20.46 1.70
CA LEU A 24 12.25 -19.07 1.58
C LEU A 24 11.60 -18.79 0.23
N SER A 25 12.02 -19.44 -0.85
CA SER A 25 11.53 -19.19 -2.21
C SER A 25 10.16 -19.80 -2.53
N THR A 26 9.61 -20.64 -1.64
CA THR A 26 8.29 -21.26 -1.82
C THR A 26 7.16 -20.58 -1.06
N ARG A 27 7.49 -19.74 -0.07
CA ARG A 27 6.48 -19.10 0.78
C ARG A 27 5.91 -17.86 0.09
N THR A 28 4.58 -17.77 0.05
CA THR A 28 3.82 -16.61 -0.39
C THR A 28 3.17 -15.92 0.80
N ASP A 29 3.06 -14.60 0.73
CA ASP A 29 2.44 -13.79 1.79
C ASP A 29 1.36 -12.89 1.17
N ASN A 30 0.26 -12.66 1.91
CA ASN A 30 -0.65 -11.55 1.63
C ASN A 30 0.01 -10.27 2.09
N VAL A 31 0.21 -9.34 1.16
CA VAL A 31 1.02 -8.14 1.39
C VAL A 31 0.14 -6.91 1.30
N ASP A 32 0.30 -6.02 2.28
CA ASP A 32 -0.27 -4.68 2.26
C ASP A 32 0.75 -3.69 1.67
N CYS A 33 0.23 -2.73 0.92
CA CYS A 33 0.96 -1.55 0.47
C CYS A 33 0.44 -0.34 1.23
N SER A 34 1.33 0.43 1.86
CA SER A 34 1.00 1.69 2.56
C SER A 34 1.82 2.84 2.01
N VAL A 35 1.18 4.01 1.89
CA VAL A 35 1.79 5.24 1.41
C VAL A 35 1.83 6.28 2.52
N PHE A 36 3.03 6.77 2.83
CA PHE A 36 3.26 7.81 3.83
C PHE A 36 3.89 9.04 3.19
N ALA A 37 3.27 10.20 3.38
CA ALA A 37 3.81 11.50 2.99
C ALA A 37 3.20 12.63 3.82
N PRO A 38 3.73 13.86 3.77
CA PRO A 38 3.05 15.04 4.27
C PRO A 38 1.74 15.26 3.48
N PRO A 39 0.58 15.42 4.15
CA PRO A 39 -0.71 15.60 3.48
C PRO A 39 -0.87 17.00 2.89
N ALA A 40 -0.05 17.96 3.35
CA ALA A 40 -0.04 19.34 2.88
C ALA A 40 1.38 19.88 2.81
N VAL A 41 1.68 20.64 1.76
CA VAL A 41 3.04 21.10 1.45
C VAL A 41 2.99 22.49 0.79
N PRO A 42 3.92 23.39 1.10
CA PRO A 42 4.03 24.68 0.38
C PRO A 42 4.49 24.51 -1.07
N ALA A 43 4.06 25.43 -1.95
CA ALA A 43 4.54 25.53 -3.31
C ALA A 43 6.07 25.60 -3.38
N GLY A 44 6.66 25.03 -4.42
CA GLY A 44 8.10 25.00 -4.66
C GLY A 44 8.91 24.07 -3.74
N LYS A 45 8.30 23.37 -2.80
CA LYS A 45 8.99 22.44 -1.89
C LYS A 45 9.11 21.05 -2.47
N ARG A 46 10.12 20.33 -1.96
CA ARG A 46 10.28 18.90 -2.16
C ARG A 46 9.70 18.15 -0.97
N ILE A 47 9.06 17.03 -1.26
CA ILE A 47 8.59 16.10 -0.25
C ILE A 47 9.11 14.70 -0.56
N ARG A 48 9.07 13.87 0.46
CA ARG A 48 9.32 12.43 0.35
C ARG A 48 7.99 11.70 0.47
N VAL A 49 7.68 10.91 -0.55
CA VAL A 49 6.62 9.91 -0.53
C VAL A 49 7.26 8.56 -0.24
N GLN A 50 6.89 7.93 0.85
CA GLN A 50 7.42 6.64 1.28
C GLN A 50 6.37 5.57 1.01
N VAL A 51 6.74 4.54 0.25
CA VAL A 51 5.87 3.41 -0.06
C VAL A 51 6.45 2.18 0.64
N PHE A 52 5.63 1.51 1.43
CA PHE A 52 5.99 0.30 2.17
C PHE A 52 5.18 -0.88 1.68
N LEU A 53 5.85 -2.02 1.51
CA LEU A 53 5.22 -3.34 1.45
C LEU A 53 5.44 -4.02 2.80
N HIS A 54 4.38 -4.55 3.40
CA HIS A 54 4.44 -5.16 4.73
C HIS A 54 3.31 -6.17 4.93
N LEU A 55 3.38 -6.97 5.98
CA LEU A 55 2.27 -7.78 6.44
C LEU A 55 1.35 -6.93 7.32
N GLU A 56 0.09 -7.32 7.46
CA GLU A 56 -0.92 -6.58 8.22
C GLU A 56 -0.45 -6.30 9.66
N GLU A 57 0.09 -7.30 10.34
CA GLU A 57 0.60 -7.19 11.72
C GLU A 57 1.81 -6.26 11.88
N GLN A 58 2.44 -5.86 10.77
CA GLN A 58 3.63 -5.00 10.77
C GLN A 58 3.32 -3.51 10.59
N LEU A 59 2.04 -3.13 10.43
CA LEU A 59 1.63 -1.75 10.13
C LEU A 59 2.14 -0.75 11.18
N SER A 60 2.06 -1.07 12.47
CA SER A 60 2.55 -0.18 13.54
C SER A 60 4.06 0.10 13.42
N HIS A 61 4.85 -0.92 13.12
CA HIS A 61 6.29 -0.78 12.89
C HIS A 61 6.60 0.07 11.64
N VAL A 62 5.83 -0.13 10.57
CA VAL A 62 5.95 0.68 9.33
C VAL A 62 5.63 2.15 9.61
N THR A 63 4.57 2.42 10.36
CA THR A 63 4.18 3.78 10.76
C THR A 63 5.29 4.49 11.55
N GLU A 64 5.86 3.83 12.56
CA GLU A 64 6.98 4.39 13.30
C GLU A 64 8.19 4.67 12.41
N ARG A 65 8.51 3.77 11.50
CA ARG A 65 9.63 3.92 10.57
C ARG A 65 9.42 5.10 9.63
N ALA A 66 8.20 5.28 9.10
CA ALA A 66 7.83 6.41 8.27
C ALA A 66 7.98 7.75 9.02
N LEU A 67 7.48 7.83 10.26
CA LEU A 67 7.57 9.02 11.11
C LEU A 67 9.00 9.37 11.52
N ARG A 68 9.88 8.38 11.73
CA ARG A 68 11.31 8.63 11.97
C ARG A 68 12.00 9.25 10.76
N SER A 69 11.57 8.88 9.54
CA SER A 69 12.15 9.41 8.30
C SER A 69 11.63 10.81 7.96
N ASP A 70 10.34 11.07 8.14
CA ASP A 70 9.72 12.40 8.04
C ASP A 70 8.62 12.55 9.11
N HIS A 71 8.89 13.39 10.11
CA HIS A 71 7.93 13.64 11.19
C HIS A 71 6.61 14.24 10.73
N ARG A 72 6.51 14.76 9.51
CA ARG A 72 5.26 15.30 8.92
C ARG A 72 4.45 14.26 8.17
N ALA A 73 5.03 13.07 7.92
CA ALA A 73 4.33 12.02 7.21
C ALA A 73 3.13 11.51 8.00
N VAL A 74 2.07 11.21 7.28
CA VAL A 74 0.90 10.49 7.78
C VAL A 74 0.59 9.34 6.81
N ASP A 75 -0.15 8.34 7.24
CA ASP A 75 -0.68 7.31 6.35
C ASP A 75 -1.74 7.96 5.44
N LEU A 76 -1.46 8.01 4.14
CA LEU A 76 -2.34 8.56 3.12
C LEU A 76 -3.15 7.48 2.41
N GLY A 77 -2.87 6.23 2.67
CA GLY A 77 -3.61 5.09 2.15
C GLY A 77 -2.88 3.78 2.35
N THR A 78 -3.62 2.77 2.78
CA THR A 78 -3.17 1.38 2.91
C THR A 78 -4.13 0.47 2.15
N GLN A 79 -3.61 -0.46 1.38
CA GLN A 79 -4.38 -1.42 0.59
C GLN A 79 -3.69 -2.78 0.60
N THR A 80 -4.47 -3.85 0.78
CA THR A 80 -4.01 -5.22 0.53
C THR A 80 -3.89 -5.46 -0.98
N LEU A 81 -2.78 -6.02 -1.42
CA LEU A 81 -2.54 -6.33 -2.82
C LEU A 81 -3.43 -7.47 -3.30
N THR A 82 -3.78 -7.46 -4.59
CA THR A 82 -4.79 -8.37 -5.17
C THR A 82 -4.34 -9.83 -5.25
N CYS A 83 -3.04 -10.10 -5.12
CA CYS A 83 -2.51 -11.47 -5.10
C CYS A 83 -1.37 -11.60 -4.10
N PRO A 84 -1.17 -12.80 -3.52
CA PRO A 84 -0.05 -13.09 -2.65
C PRO A 84 1.28 -12.96 -3.40
N ILE A 85 2.31 -12.45 -2.72
CA ILE A 85 3.65 -12.30 -3.28
C ILE A 85 4.57 -13.38 -2.73
N ARG A 86 5.30 -14.06 -3.62
CA ARG A 86 6.33 -15.03 -3.23
C ARG A 86 7.53 -14.29 -2.62
N ARG A 87 8.08 -14.81 -1.54
CA ARG A 87 9.35 -14.29 -1.01
C ARG A 87 10.47 -14.52 -2.00
N GLY A 88 11.26 -13.46 -2.23
CA GLY A 88 12.30 -13.40 -3.26
C GLY A 88 11.84 -12.79 -4.58
N SER A 89 10.53 -12.55 -4.79
CA SER A 89 10.05 -11.84 -5.98
C SER A 89 10.46 -10.39 -5.98
N GLU A 90 10.82 -9.89 -7.16
CA GLU A 90 10.99 -8.47 -7.41
C GLU A 90 9.62 -7.83 -7.65
N VAL A 91 9.41 -6.68 -7.03
CA VAL A 91 8.18 -5.89 -7.10
C VAL A 91 8.55 -4.48 -7.50
N ASP A 92 7.89 -3.97 -8.54
CA ASP A 92 8.09 -2.61 -9.02
C ASP A 92 7.03 -1.68 -8.44
N LEU A 93 7.46 -0.51 -8.04
CA LEU A 93 6.64 0.57 -7.50
C LEU A 93 6.76 1.77 -8.41
N GLU A 94 5.66 2.25 -8.96
CA GLU A 94 5.59 3.43 -9.79
C GLU A 94 4.77 4.52 -9.10
N LEU A 95 5.33 5.73 -9.01
CA LEU A 95 4.64 6.90 -8.51
C LEU A 95 4.39 7.88 -9.65
N GLU A 96 3.14 8.16 -9.92
CA GLU A 96 2.68 9.15 -10.90
C GLU A 96 1.89 10.26 -10.22
N GLY A 97 1.90 11.46 -10.80
CA GLY A 97 1.07 12.57 -10.33
C GLY A 97 1.02 13.69 -11.35
N ASP A 98 -0.19 14.02 -11.79
CA ASP A 98 -0.40 15.11 -12.76
C ASP A 98 0.07 16.44 -12.17
N GLY A 99 0.91 17.16 -12.93
CA GLY A 99 1.48 18.43 -12.50
C GLY A 99 2.58 18.31 -11.44
N LEU A 100 2.97 17.11 -11.01
CA LEU A 100 4.07 16.85 -10.09
C LEU A 100 5.31 16.37 -10.86
N HIS A 101 6.49 16.77 -10.40
CA HIS A 101 7.74 16.19 -10.88
C HIS A 101 8.24 15.15 -9.89
N VAL A 102 8.23 13.89 -10.29
CA VAL A 102 8.71 12.75 -9.49
C VAL A 102 10.10 12.36 -9.95
N GLU A 103 11.08 12.39 -9.04
CA GLU A 103 12.43 11.88 -9.31
C GLU A 103 12.39 10.34 -9.17
N ASP A 104 12.98 9.61 -10.13
CA ASP A 104 13.02 8.14 -10.17
C ASP A 104 11.62 7.52 -9.92
N ALA A 105 10.67 7.86 -10.80
CA ALA A 105 9.27 7.50 -10.68
C ALA A 105 8.99 5.98 -10.61
N LEU A 106 9.90 5.14 -11.11
CA LEU A 106 9.83 3.67 -11.07
C LEU A 106 11.00 3.12 -10.25
N GLN A 107 10.72 2.37 -9.20
CA GLN A 107 11.72 1.77 -8.32
C GLN A 107 11.34 0.33 -7.99
N SER A 108 12.33 -0.58 -7.97
CA SER A 108 12.12 -1.98 -7.65
C SER A 108 12.57 -2.32 -6.23
N LEU A 109 11.93 -3.31 -5.61
CA LEU A 109 12.36 -3.93 -4.37
C LEU A 109 12.13 -5.45 -4.42
N VAL A 110 12.83 -6.18 -3.55
CA VAL A 110 12.63 -7.62 -3.40
C VAL A 110 11.83 -7.90 -2.13
N TRP A 111 10.69 -8.58 -2.26
CA TRP A 111 9.88 -8.98 -1.11
C TRP A 111 10.54 -10.12 -0.34
N ARG A 112 10.75 -9.94 0.98
CA ARG A 112 11.43 -10.92 1.85
C ARG A 112 10.60 -11.37 3.05
N GLY A 113 9.29 -11.06 3.09
CA GLY A 113 8.41 -11.39 4.22
C GLY A 113 8.59 -10.44 5.43
N ARG A 114 9.18 -9.28 5.22
CA ARG A 114 9.39 -8.21 6.22
C ARG A 114 9.17 -6.85 5.57
N PRO A 115 8.96 -5.77 6.35
CA PRO A 115 8.74 -4.45 5.80
C PRO A 115 9.88 -4.00 4.89
N GLU A 116 9.58 -3.83 3.61
CA GLU A 116 10.46 -3.27 2.60
C GLU A 116 9.88 -1.94 2.13
N SER A 117 10.72 -1.00 1.70
CA SER A 117 10.24 0.34 1.29
C SER A 117 11.07 0.96 0.20
N ARG A 118 10.41 1.88 -0.53
CA ARG A 118 11.04 2.83 -1.43
C ARG A 118 10.58 4.24 -1.10
N SER A 119 11.42 5.20 -1.43
CA SER A 119 11.14 6.62 -1.20
C SER A 119 11.28 7.40 -2.49
N PHE A 120 10.25 8.11 -2.85
CA PHE A 120 10.20 8.98 -4.02
C PHE A 120 10.35 10.42 -3.60
N VAL A 121 11.16 11.18 -4.32
CA VAL A 121 11.27 12.63 -4.15
C VAL A 121 10.31 13.30 -5.13
N VAL A 122 9.36 14.06 -4.60
CA VAL A 122 8.35 14.77 -5.38
C VAL A 122 8.55 16.26 -5.21
N ARG A 123 8.59 17.00 -6.33
CA ARG A 123 8.64 18.46 -6.36
C ARG A 123 7.26 19.03 -6.61
N ILE A 124 6.86 19.92 -5.74
CA ILE A 124 5.65 20.73 -5.93
C ILE A 124 6.01 21.93 -6.82
N PRO A 125 5.27 22.24 -7.87
CA PRO A 125 5.50 23.43 -8.69
C PRO A 125 5.45 24.73 -7.87
N THR A 126 6.12 25.75 -8.35
CA THR A 126 6.20 27.07 -7.68
C THR A 126 5.00 27.97 -7.93
N ASP A 127 4.33 27.79 -9.07
CA ASP A 127 3.26 28.63 -9.61
C ASP A 127 1.85 28.06 -9.36
N ILE A 128 1.71 27.28 -8.29
CA ILE A 128 0.46 26.63 -7.90
C ILE A 128 -0.28 27.48 -6.85
N ALA A 129 -1.60 27.60 -7.04
CA ALA A 129 -2.47 28.32 -6.11
C ALA A 129 -2.54 27.64 -4.73
N ASP A 130 -2.65 28.44 -3.67
CA ASP A 130 -2.93 27.95 -2.31
C ASP A 130 -4.27 27.21 -2.29
N GLY A 131 -4.30 26.01 -1.75
CA GLY A 131 -5.47 25.13 -1.72
C GLY A 131 -5.59 24.19 -2.93
N HIS A 132 -4.66 24.23 -3.89
CA HIS A 132 -4.64 23.26 -4.98
C HIS A 132 -4.38 21.85 -4.45
N GLU A 133 -5.12 20.85 -4.94
CA GLU A 133 -5.02 19.46 -4.53
C GLU A 133 -4.45 18.62 -5.66
N PHE A 134 -3.36 17.92 -5.39
CA PHE A 134 -2.79 16.91 -6.28
C PHE A 134 -3.31 15.54 -5.88
N LEU A 135 -3.54 14.67 -6.88
CA LEU A 135 -4.00 13.29 -6.69
C LEU A 135 -2.97 12.29 -7.24
N PRO A 136 -1.77 12.22 -6.65
CA PRO A 136 -0.78 11.25 -7.08
C PRO A 136 -1.26 9.82 -6.81
N ARG A 137 -0.64 8.88 -7.55
CA ARG A 137 -1.00 7.48 -7.55
C ARG A 137 0.24 6.61 -7.49
N VAL A 138 0.25 5.66 -6.57
CA VAL A 138 1.22 4.57 -6.53
C VAL A 138 0.59 3.35 -7.21
N THR A 139 1.30 2.74 -8.14
CA THR A 139 0.95 1.44 -8.73
C THR A 139 2.02 0.42 -8.36
N VAL A 140 1.60 -0.75 -7.92
CA VAL A 140 2.46 -1.88 -7.56
C VAL A 140 2.37 -2.92 -8.65
N TYR A 141 3.51 -3.35 -9.19
CA TYR A 141 3.58 -4.37 -10.24
C TYR A 141 4.33 -5.61 -9.75
N LEU A 142 3.85 -6.77 -10.18
CA LEU A 142 4.54 -8.06 -10.07
C LEU A 142 4.66 -8.65 -11.48
N ASP A 143 5.89 -8.91 -11.92
CA ASP A 143 6.16 -9.41 -13.27
C ASP A 143 5.48 -8.57 -14.37
N GLY A 144 5.53 -7.23 -14.22
CA GLY A 144 4.90 -6.27 -15.14
C GLY A 144 3.37 -6.19 -15.08
N THR A 145 2.73 -6.96 -14.19
CA THR A 145 1.26 -6.94 -14.00
C THR A 145 0.92 -6.06 -12.79
N PRO A 146 -0.02 -5.07 -12.91
CA PRO A 146 -0.44 -4.26 -11.78
C PRO A 146 -1.26 -5.12 -10.80
N ILE A 147 -0.80 -5.18 -9.54
CA ILE A 147 -1.42 -5.95 -8.46
C ILE A 147 -1.98 -5.07 -7.32
N GLY A 148 -1.76 -3.76 -7.39
CA GLY A 148 -2.31 -2.81 -6.43
C GLY A 148 -2.16 -1.39 -6.91
N ARG A 149 -3.06 -0.50 -6.45
CA ARG A 149 -3.06 0.92 -6.82
C ARG A 149 -3.65 1.77 -5.70
N ILE A 150 -2.87 2.73 -5.22
CA ILE A 150 -3.29 3.68 -4.18
C ILE A 150 -3.25 5.07 -4.76
N THR A 151 -4.40 5.75 -4.81
CA THR A 151 -4.50 7.19 -5.11
C THR A 151 -4.68 7.93 -3.79
N PHE A 152 -3.92 8.98 -3.59
CA PHE A 152 -3.94 9.77 -2.36
C PHE A 152 -3.90 11.27 -2.68
N SER A 153 -4.18 12.11 -1.69
CA SER A 153 -4.23 13.56 -1.86
C SER A 153 -3.04 14.24 -1.18
N ILE A 154 -2.48 15.24 -1.87
CA ILE A 154 -1.50 16.18 -1.31
C ILE A 154 -1.97 17.59 -1.63
N ALA A 155 -2.25 18.39 -0.60
CA ALA A 155 -2.68 19.76 -0.77
C ALA A 155 -1.49 20.74 -0.82
N CYS A 156 -1.52 21.66 -1.78
CA CYS A 156 -0.60 22.79 -1.79
C CYS A 156 -1.13 23.89 -0.84
N MET A 157 -0.43 24.14 0.26
CA MET A 157 -0.87 25.12 1.27
C MET A 157 0.31 25.90 1.83
N SER A 158 0.03 27.10 2.37
CA SER A 158 1.06 27.84 3.12
C SER A 158 1.60 27.03 4.30
N VAL A 159 2.83 27.30 4.74
CA VAL A 159 3.53 26.57 5.80
C VAL A 159 2.67 26.41 7.06
N ILE A 160 2.07 27.50 7.52
CA ILE A 160 1.26 27.53 8.76
C ILE A 160 0.02 26.62 8.63
N LYS A 161 -0.66 26.64 7.47
CA LYS A 161 -1.81 25.77 7.21
C LYS A 161 -1.41 24.31 7.11
N ALA A 162 -0.29 24.02 6.44
CA ALA A 162 0.23 22.65 6.27
C ALA A 162 0.56 22.01 7.63
N GLU A 163 1.23 22.71 8.53
CA GLU A 163 1.53 22.21 9.89
C GLU A 163 0.26 21.90 10.70
N ARG A 164 -0.76 22.75 10.56
CA ARG A 164 -2.06 22.54 11.23
C ARG A 164 -2.75 21.28 10.73
N VAL A 165 -2.81 21.05 9.42
CA VAL A 165 -3.40 19.84 8.81
C VAL A 165 -2.68 18.57 9.30
N VAL A 166 -1.35 18.57 9.34
CA VAL A 166 -0.58 17.44 9.88
C VAL A 166 -0.94 17.17 11.34
N SER A 167 -1.08 18.20 12.16
CA SER A 167 -1.45 18.05 13.58
C SER A 167 -2.87 17.49 13.76
N GLU A 168 -3.83 17.95 12.95
CA GLU A 168 -5.21 17.48 12.99
C GLU A 168 -5.34 16.00 12.57
N LEU A 169 -4.63 15.60 11.51
CA LEU A 169 -4.66 14.20 11.03
C LEU A 169 -4.01 13.21 11.99
N ARG A 170 -2.97 13.63 12.71
CA ARG A 170 -2.36 12.81 13.77
C ARG A 170 -3.28 12.54 14.95
N GLY A 171 -4.21 13.44 15.23
CA GLY A 171 -5.23 13.27 16.25
C GLY A 171 -6.37 12.32 15.85
N ARG A 172 -6.46 11.97 14.56
CA ARG A 172 -7.44 11.03 14.03
C ARG A 172 -6.74 9.71 13.73
N ALA A 173 -6.93 8.71 14.59
CA ALA A 173 -6.60 7.34 14.22
C ALA A 173 -7.39 7.03 12.93
N ALA A 174 -6.68 6.67 11.85
CA ALA A 174 -7.32 6.27 10.62
C ALA A 174 -8.19 5.04 10.91
N LYS A 175 -9.51 5.24 10.98
CA LYS A 175 -10.45 4.12 11.07
C LYS A 175 -10.49 3.50 9.67
N ARG A 176 -10.14 2.22 9.54
CA ARG A 176 -10.45 1.44 8.34
C ARG A 176 -11.94 1.59 8.09
N TYR A 177 -12.33 1.92 6.86
CA TYR A 177 -13.74 1.86 6.47
C TYR A 177 -14.17 0.41 6.59
N LYS A 178 -15.05 0.13 7.55
CA LYS A 178 -15.59 -1.21 7.77
C LYS A 178 -16.67 -1.56 6.73
N ASN A 179 -17.33 -0.53 6.22
CA ASN A 179 -18.49 -0.68 5.35
C ASN A 179 -18.21 -0.07 3.98
N ILE A 180 -18.50 -0.80 2.93
CA ILE A 180 -18.39 -0.35 1.55
C ILE A 180 -19.81 -0.21 1.00
N PHE A 181 -20.14 0.99 0.49
CA PHE A 181 -21.41 1.23 -0.17
C PHE A 181 -21.22 1.24 -1.69
N PHE A 182 -21.97 0.37 -2.39
CA PHE A 182 -22.01 0.33 -3.85
C PHE A 182 -23.19 1.15 -4.36
N SER A 183 -22.92 2.35 -4.87
CA SER A 183 -23.90 3.16 -5.63
C SER A 183 -23.69 2.94 -7.13
N TYR A 184 -24.71 2.51 -7.85
CA TYR A 184 -24.61 2.21 -9.27
C TYR A 184 -25.96 2.38 -9.99
N SER A 185 -25.90 2.53 -11.31
CA SER A 185 -27.10 2.53 -12.14
C SER A 185 -27.60 1.09 -12.40
N THR A 186 -28.88 0.92 -12.61
CA THR A 186 -29.48 -0.38 -12.99
C THR A 186 -28.78 -1.02 -14.20
N HIS A 187 -28.19 -0.21 -15.07
CA HIS A 187 -27.45 -0.66 -16.25
C HIS A 187 -26.13 -1.37 -15.90
N ASP A 188 -25.48 -1.01 -14.79
CA ASP A 188 -24.21 -1.57 -14.37
C ASP A 188 -24.34 -2.71 -13.36
N ARG A 189 -25.57 -3.10 -13.03
CA ARG A 189 -25.90 -4.13 -12.03
C ARG A 189 -25.07 -5.42 -12.18
N ALA A 190 -24.93 -5.93 -13.40
CA ALA A 190 -24.18 -7.16 -13.65
C ALA A 190 -22.69 -7.02 -13.29
N LYS A 191 -22.08 -5.88 -13.64
CA LYS A 191 -20.66 -5.58 -13.33
C LYS A 191 -20.45 -5.43 -11.83
N VAL A 192 -21.33 -4.67 -11.17
CA VAL A 192 -21.25 -4.45 -9.72
C VAL A 192 -21.47 -5.73 -8.93
N SER A 193 -22.35 -6.63 -9.38
CA SER A 193 -22.55 -7.94 -8.74
C SER A 193 -21.30 -8.82 -8.76
N VAL A 194 -20.46 -8.73 -9.80
CA VAL A 194 -19.18 -9.44 -9.87
C VAL A 194 -18.22 -8.85 -8.84
N VAL A 195 -18.13 -7.53 -8.79
CA VAL A 195 -17.25 -6.82 -7.83
C VAL A 195 -17.71 -7.10 -6.39
N ALA A 196 -19.00 -7.02 -6.10
CA ALA A 196 -19.56 -7.32 -4.77
C ALA A 196 -19.24 -8.75 -4.31
N ARG A 197 -19.32 -9.75 -5.21
CA ARG A 197 -18.89 -11.13 -4.91
C ARG A 197 -17.41 -11.23 -4.55
N SER A 198 -16.55 -10.46 -5.22
CA SER A 198 -15.13 -10.43 -4.89
C SER A 198 -14.89 -9.87 -3.49
N TYR A 199 -15.62 -8.83 -3.08
CA TYR A 199 -15.55 -8.30 -1.71
C TYR A 199 -16.11 -9.28 -0.65
N SER A 200 -17.18 -10.04 -0.97
CA SER A 200 -17.66 -11.10 -0.07
C SER A 200 -16.62 -12.19 0.18
N LEU A 201 -15.82 -12.54 -0.83
CA LEU A 201 -14.74 -13.52 -0.70
C LEU A 201 -13.59 -13.00 0.17
N LEU A 202 -13.46 -11.68 0.32
CA LEU A 202 -12.46 -11.01 1.15
C LEU A 202 -12.96 -10.72 2.57
N GLU A 203 -14.12 -11.26 2.97
CA GLU A 203 -14.76 -11.02 4.28
C GLU A 203 -15.00 -9.53 4.59
N GLN A 204 -15.11 -8.69 3.54
CA GLN A 204 -15.44 -7.28 3.66
C GLN A 204 -16.96 -7.12 3.72
N GLU A 205 -17.46 -6.44 4.74
CA GLU A 205 -18.87 -6.07 4.80
C GLU A 205 -19.16 -5.01 3.74
N PHE A 206 -20.21 -5.22 2.95
CA PHE A 206 -20.67 -4.25 1.96
C PHE A 206 -22.19 -4.12 1.98
N PHE A 207 -22.67 -2.94 1.67
CA PHE A 207 -24.09 -2.66 1.50
C PHE A 207 -24.41 -2.48 0.02
N GLN A 208 -25.33 -3.28 -0.47
CA GLN A 208 -25.86 -3.20 -1.83
C GLN A 208 -27.39 -3.02 -1.75
N ASP A 209 -27.90 -1.96 -2.38
CA ASP A 209 -29.30 -1.54 -2.29
C ASP A 209 -30.33 -2.65 -2.57
N ILE A 210 -30.05 -3.53 -3.53
CA ILE A 210 -30.97 -4.59 -3.96
C ILE A 210 -30.93 -5.84 -3.06
N THR A 211 -29.80 -6.08 -2.41
CA THR A 211 -29.61 -7.30 -1.60
C THR A 211 -29.94 -7.09 -0.14
N ASN A 212 -29.83 -5.87 0.35
CA ASN A 212 -29.91 -5.53 1.76
C ASN A 212 -31.14 -4.70 2.16
N LEU A 213 -31.99 -4.30 1.18
CA LEU A 213 -33.26 -3.63 1.45
C LEU A 213 -34.41 -4.59 1.39
N GLU A 214 -35.24 -4.61 2.43
CA GLU A 214 -36.51 -5.35 2.44
C GLU A 214 -37.54 -4.65 1.55
N SER A 215 -38.44 -5.44 0.95
CA SER A 215 -39.48 -4.89 0.08
C SER A 215 -40.41 -3.95 0.86
N GLY A 216 -40.42 -2.66 0.49
CA GLY A 216 -41.20 -1.61 1.14
C GLY A 216 -40.42 -0.73 2.14
N GLU A 217 -39.18 -1.01 2.38
CA GLU A 217 -38.31 -0.17 3.23
C GLU A 217 -37.93 1.14 2.52
N ARG A 218 -37.96 2.27 3.25
CA ARG A 218 -37.51 3.56 2.72
C ARG A 218 -36.00 3.57 2.68
N TRP A 219 -35.46 3.46 1.48
CA TRP A 219 -34.01 3.36 1.20
C TRP A 219 -33.17 4.49 1.81
N GLU A 220 -33.72 5.72 1.87
CA GLU A 220 -33.00 6.89 2.37
C GLU A 220 -32.62 6.76 3.86
N GLY A 221 -33.55 6.32 4.72
CA GLY A 221 -33.30 6.18 6.15
C GLY A 221 -32.33 5.04 6.48
N THR A 222 -32.40 3.94 5.74
CA THR A 222 -31.48 2.80 5.91
C THR A 222 -30.09 3.14 5.40
N LEU A 223 -29.99 3.88 4.29
CA LEU A 223 -28.74 4.36 3.74
C LEU A 223 -28.02 5.31 4.71
N LEU A 224 -28.71 6.35 5.22
CA LEU A 224 -28.11 7.31 6.15
C LEU A 224 -27.58 6.62 7.41
N ARG A 225 -28.33 5.69 7.99
CA ARG A 225 -27.91 4.92 9.16
C ARG A 225 -26.65 4.10 8.89
N LYS A 226 -26.56 3.47 7.72
CA LYS A 226 -25.40 2.65 7.34
C LYS A 226 -24.14 3.47 6.99
N ILE A 227 -24.30 4.74 6.61
CA ILE A 227 -23.17 5.67 6.39
C ILE A 227 -22.64 6.20 7.74
N GLU A 228 -23.51 6.32 8.76
CA GLU A 228 -23.13 6.82 10.08
C GLU A 228 -22.51 5.75 11.01
N GLU A 229 -22.74 4.46 10.75
CA GLU A 229 -22.11 3.31 11.43
C GLU A 229 -20.66 3.08 10.97
#